data_6510f0ce96a53ada60372be1daf43786
#
_entry.id   6510f0ce96a53ada60372be1daf43786
#
_cell.length_a   1.000
_cell.length_b   1.000
_cell.length_c   1.000
_cell.angle_alpha   90.00
_cell.angle_beta   90.00
_cell.angle_gamma   90.00
#
_symmetry.space_group_name_H-M   'P 1'
#
loop_
_entity.id
_entity.type
_entity.pdbx_description
1 polymer ?
#
loop_
_entity_poly.entity_id
_entity_poly.type
_entity_poly.pdbx_seq_one_letter_code
_entity_poly.pdbx_strand_id
1 'polypeptide(L)'
;FSLDPRLRAQDLYMFCTQDFADKYNEGYLLTHGGINYNNQYTQDCVEGSNGRLHIIPMYNKIGSKFIHICPKSNMLIGYDQMGDMESVMVKEYEPFILSYIATMFFGCQFESIDKRRFKAIELGA
;
A
#
# COMPACT_ATOMS: atom_id res chain seq x y z
N PHE A 1 -4.68 -13.90 -12.89
CA PHE A 1 -5.85 -14.35 -13.67
C PHE A 1 -7.10 -14.59 -12.82
N SER A 2 -6.99 -14.64 -11.50
CA SER A 2 -8.14 -14.80 -10.62
C SER A 2 -8.93 -13.50 -10.40
N LEU A 3 -8.41 -12.38 -10.90
CA LEU A 3 -9.06 -11.08 -10.76
C LEU A 3 -10.16 -10.91 -11.83
N ASP A 4 -11.16 -10.07 -11.48
CA ASP A 4 -12.18 -9.68 -12.46
C ASP A 4 -11.51 -8.99 -13.66
N PRO A 5 -11.94 -9.28 -14.91
CA PRO A 5 -11.36 -8.67 -16.10
C PRO A 5 -11.36 -7.15 -16.12
N ARG A 6 -12.39 -6.54 -15.52
CA ARG A 6 -12.48 -5.07 -15.42
C ARG A 6 -11.43 -4.50 -14.48
N LEU A 7 -11.13 -5.24 -13.41
CA LEU A 7 -10.09 -4.86 -12.47
C LEU A 7 -8.71 -5.03 -13.10
N ARG A 8 -8.47 -6.12 -13.81
CA ARG A 8 -7.19 -6.39 -14.48
C ARG A 8 -6.81 -5.35 -15.54
N ALA A 9 -7.79 -4.69 -16.14
CA ALA A 9 -7.54 -3.68 -17.17
C ALA A 9 -6.99 -2.37 -16.63
N GLN A 10 -6.98 -2.18 -15.33
CA GLN A 10 -6.55 -0.94 -14.66
C GLN A 10 -5.18 -1.10 -14.04
N ASP A 11 -4.53 0.03 -13.76
CA ASP A 11 -3.33 0.04 -12.93
C ASP A 11 -3.73 -0.27 -11.48
N LEU A 12 -3.12 -1.32 -10.93
CA LEU A 12 -3.45 -1.83 -9.62
C LEU A 12 -2.27 -1.73 -8.66
N TYR A 13 -2.58 -1.61 -7.39
CA TYR A 13 -1.59 -1.62 -6.32
C TYR A 13 -1.91 -2.76 -5.37
N MET A 14 -0.90 -3.62 -5.14
CA MET A 14 -1.00 -4.74 -4.23
C MET A 14 -0.30 -4.40 -2.93
N PHE A 15 -1.06 -4.28 -1.86
CA PHE A 15 -0.54 -3.99 -0.53
C PHE A 15 -0.31 -5.30 0.21
N CYS A 16 0.93 -5.59 0.51
CA CYS A 16 1.33 -6.84 1.15
C CYS A 16 2.33 -6.59 2.28
N THR A 17 2.68 -7.63 3.02
CA THR A 17 3.73 -7.53 4.02
C THR A 17 5.10 -7.47 3.37
N GLN A 18 6.08 -6.92 4.09
CA GLN A 18 7.46 -6.89 3.61
C GLN A 18 8.00 -8.32 3.37
N ASP A 19 7.68 -9.26 4.24
CA ASP A 19 8.11 -10.65 4.09
C ASP A 19 7.59 -11.30 2.80
N PHE A 20 6.34 -11.01 2.44
CA PHE A 20 5.76 -11.52 1.20
C PHE A 20 6.48 -10.95 -0.02
N ALA A 21 6.76 -9.66 -0.02
CA ALA A 21 7.49 -9.00 -1.11
C ALA A 21 8.90 -9.57 -1.26
N ASP A 22 9.58 -9.79 -0.15
CA ASP A 22 10.93 -10.38 -0.15
C ASP A 22 10.93 -11.82 -0.68
N LYS A 23 9.95 -12.62 -0.27
CA LYS A 23 9.80 -13.99 -0.78
C LYS A 23 9.45 -14.02 -2.27
N TYR A 24 8.67 -13.07 -2.74
CA TYR A 24 8.36 -12.95 -4.15
C TYR A 24 9.61 -12.64 -4.97
N ASN A 25 10.44 -11.70 -4.51
CA ASN A 25 11.69 -11.35 -5.17
C ASN A 25 12.67 -12.51 -5.18
N GLU A 26 12.80 -13.22 -4.06
CA GLU A 26 13.64 -14.40 -3.97
C GLU A 26 13.17 -15.49 -4.93
N GLY A 27 11.89 -15.80 -4.96
CA GLY A 27 11.32 -16.79 -5.87
C GLY A 27 11.50 -16.41 -7.33
N TYR A 28 11.40 -15.14 -7.66
CA TYR A 28 11.65 -14.63 -9.00
C TYR A 28 13.11 -14.87 -9.42
N LEU A 29 14.05 -14.54 -8.56
CA LEU A 29 15.49 -14.76 -8.81
C LEU A 29 15.81 -16.24 -9.00
N LEU A 30 15.25 -17.11 -8.17
CA LEU A 30 15.45 -18.57 -8.26
C LEU A 30 14.84 -19.14 -9.55
N THR A 31 13.67 -18.66 -9.95
CA THR A 31 12.99 -19.16 -11.15
C THR A 31 13.66 -18.71 -12.44
N HIS A 32 14.13 -17.48 -12.48
CA HIS A 32 14.75 -16.92 -13.68
C HIS A 32 16.27 -17.06 -13.71
N GLY A 33 16.85 -17.64 -12.67
CA GLY A 33 18.23 -18.16 -12.66
C GLY A 33 19.30 -17.15 -12.95
N GLY A 34 19.11 -15.86 -12.66
CA GLY A 34 20.07 -14.94 -13.14
C GLY A 34 20.37 -13.72 -12.30
N ILE A 35 21.63 -13.32 -12.38
CA ILE A 35 22.04 -11.99 -12.00
C ILE A 35 21.43 -11.03 -13.02
N ASN A 36 20.61 -10.10 -12.55
CA ASN A 36 20.09 -9.06 -13.41
C ASN A 36 21.20 -8.04 -13.71
N TYR A 37 21.69 -8.05 -14.93
CA TYR A 37 22.75 -7.16 -15.37
C TYR A 37 22.40 -5.67 -15.30
N ASN A 38 21.11 -5.36 -15.16
CA ASN A 38 20.64 -3.98 -15.02
C ASN A 38 20.65 -3.47 -13.58
N ASN A 39 21.21 -4.20 -12.64
CA ASN A 39 21.27 -3.85 -11.21
C ASN A 39 19.90 -3.65 -10.53
N GLN A 40 18.85 -4.15 -11.11
CA GLN A 40 17.52 -4.15 -10.49
C GLN A 40 17.27 -5.51 -9.86
N TYR A 41 17.49 -5.60 -8.56
CA TYR A 41 17.30 -6.83 -7.80
C TYR A 41 15.89 -6.98 -7.27
N THR A 42 15.06 -5.93 -7.37
CA THR A 42 13.69 -5.90 -6.87
C THR A 42 12.70 -5.88 -8.01
N GLN A 43 11.65 -6.68 -7.88
CA GLN A 43 10.52 -6.61 -8.79
C GLN A 43 9.44 -5.70 -8.21
N ASP A 44 9.21 -4.58 -8.85
CA ASP A 44 8.16 -3.63 -8.45
C ASP A 44 6.77 -4.03 -8.92
N CYS A 45 6.70 -4.91 -9.92
CA CYS A 45 5.45 -5.36 -10.50
C CYS A 45 5.38 -6.88 -10.53
N VAL A 46 4.17 -7.42 -10.45
CA VAL A 46 3.93 -8.85 -10.57
C VAL A 46 4.19 -9.30 -12.01
N GLU A 47 4.92 -10.41 -12.17
CA GLU A 47 5.18 -11.00 -13.47
C GLU A 47 3.88 -11.39 -14.18
N GLY A 48 3.80 -11.12 -15.46
CA GLY A 48 2.61 -11.40 -16.27
C GLY A 48 1.54 -10.32 -16.25
N SER A 49 1.70 -9.28 -15.44
CA SER A 49 0.77 -8.17 -15.37
C SER A 49 1.05 -7.04 -16.38
N ASN A 50 2.11 -7.14 -17.15
CA ASN A 50 2.58 -6.09 -18.06
C ASN A 50 2.85 -4.75 -17.36
N GLY A 51 3.31 -4.79 -16.11
CA GLY A 51 3.61 -3.60 -15.32
C GLY A 51 2.40 -2.91 -14.72
N ARG A 52 1.22 -3.51 -14.78
CA ARG A 52 -0.01 -2.91 -14.25
C ARG A 52 -0.25 -3.20 -12.77
N LEU A 53 0.24 -4.32 -12.26
CA LEU A 53 0.08 -4.68 -10.86
C LEU A 53 1.36 -4.37 -10.09
N HIS A 54 1.36 -3.25 -9.38
CA HIS A 54 2.50 -2.81 -8.58
C HIS A 54 2.50 -3.45 -7.20
N ILE A 55 3.68 -3.84 -6.73
CA ILE A 55 3.85 -4.42 -5.39
C ILE A 55 4.27 -3.30 -4.43
N ILE A 56 3.47 -3.10 -3.38
CA ILE A 56 3.77 -2.11 -2.35
C ILE A 56 3.90 -2.83 -1.01
N PRO A 57 5.12 -3.04 -0.53
CA PRO A 57 5.31 -3.62 0.79
C PRO A 57 4.95 -2.61 1.88
N MET A 58 4.21 -3.06 2.89
CA MET A 58 3.80 -2.23 4.00
C MET A 58 4.47 -2.72 5.28
N TYR A 59 5.34 -1.89 5.81
CA TYR A 59 6.07 -2.17 7.03
C TYR A 59 5.15 -2.44 8.23
N ASN A 60 4.06 -1.71 8.33
CA ASN A 60 3.13 -1.79 9.46
C ASN A 60 2.14 -2.96 9.37
N LYS A 61 2.20 -3.78 8.33
CA LYS A 61 1.35 -4.98 8.18
C LYS A 61 2.01 -6.25 8.71
N ILE A 62 2.91 -6.15 9.64
CA ILE A 62 3.62 -7.30 10.22
C ILE A 62 2.62 -8.32 10.77
N GLY A 63 2.78 -9.59 10.37
CA GLY A 63 1.92 -10.69 10.82
C GLY A 63 0.57 -10.77 10.14
N SER A 64 0.24 -9.87 9.23
CA SER A 64 -1.00 -9.94 8.47
C SER A 64 -0.92 -11.01 7.39
N LYS A 65 -1.99 -11.80 7.27
CA LYS A 65 -2.14 -12.81 6.21
C LYS A 65 -2.88 -12.28 4.99
N PHE A 66 -3.32 -11.04 5.01
CA PHE A 66 -4.15 -10.48 3.96
C PHE A 66 -3.35 -9.63 2.99
N ILE A 67 -3.64 -9.80 1.71
CA ILE A 67 -3.14 -8.99 0.62
C ILE A 67 -4.32 -8.25 0.00
N HIS A 68 -4.21 -6.94 -0.17
CA HIS A 68 -5.24 -6.12 -0.75
C HIS A 68 -4.80 -5.61 -2.12
N ILE A 69 -5.66 -5.74 -3.10
CA ILE A 69 -5.42 -5.27 -4.47
C ILE A 69 -6.55 -4.31 -4.85
N CYS A 70 -6.20 -3.07 -5.15
CA CYS A 70 -7.17 -2.07 -5.59
C CYS A 70 -6.49 -1.01 -6.46
N PRO A 71 -7.26 -0.33 -7.35
CA PRO A 71 -6.75 0.84 -8.05
C PRO A 71 -6.64 2.03 -7.09
N LYS A 72 -5.75 2.94 -7.41
CA LYS A 72 -5.52 4.15 -6.60
C LYS A 72 -6.79 4.99 -6.43
N SER A 73 -7.63 5.03 -7.46
CA SER A 73 -8.88 5.79 -7.44
C SER A 73 -9.91 5.25 -6.44
N ASN A 74 -9.74 4.01 -5.96
CA ASN A 74 -10.64 3.42 -4.97
C ASN A 74 -10.29 3.81 -3.52
N MET A 75 -9.15 4.44 -3.31
CA MET A 75 -8.71 4.90 -2.00
C MET A 75 -9.06 6.37 -1.85
N LEU A 76 -9.86 6.69 -0.84
CA LEU A 76 -10.35 8.04 -0.60
C LEU A 76 -9.84 8.58 0.73
N ILE A 77 -9.50 9.86 0.74
CA ILE A 77 -9.18 10.62 1.95
C ILE A 77 -10.18 11.77 2.02
N GLY A 78 -10.87 11.89 3.16
CA GLY A 78 -11.84 12.94 3.40
C GLY A 78 -11.45 13.83 4.58
N TYR A 79 -11.70 15.11 4.44
CA TYR A 79 -11.53 16.10 5.51
C TYR A 79 -12.52 17.24 5.32
N ASP A 80 -12.98 17.85 6.41
CA ASP A 80 -14.00 18.91 6.34
C ASP A 80 -13.42 20.24 5.89
N GLN A 81 -12.20 20.57 6.36
CA GLN A 81 -11.51 21.82 6.04
C GLN A 81 -10.06 21.54 5.70
N MET A 82 -9.48 22.36 4.83
CA MET A 82 -8.09 22.18 4.42
C MET A 82 -7.08 22.24 5.58
N GLY A 83 -7.41 22.95 6.66
CA GLY A 83 -6.57 23.02 7.85
C GLY A 83 -6.71 21.85 8.82
N ASP A 84 -7.68 20.95 8.61
CA ASP A 84 -7.95 19.84 9.52
C ASP A 84 -6.89 18.74 9.47
N MET A 85 -6.17 18.64 8.37
CA MET A 85 -5.10 17.64 8.21
C MET A 85 -3.78 18.07 8.85
N GLU A 86 -3.58 19.36 9.08
CA GLU A 86 -2.35 19.92 9.63
C GLU A 86 -2.68 21.02 10.63
N SER A 87 -2.73 20.69 11.90
CA SER A 87 -2.87 21.67 12.96
C SER A 87 -1.82 21.44 14.04
N VAL A 88 -0.90 22.38 14.17
CA VAL A 88 0.12 22.33 15.20
C VAL A 88 0.02 23.61 16.05
N MET A 89 -0.09 23.43 17.34
CA MET A 89 -0.16 24.52 18.30
C MET A 89 0.97 24.42 19.31
N VAL A 90 1.64 25.53 19.55
CA VAL A 90 2.67 25.65 20.59
C VAL A 90 2.12 26.49 21.71
N LYS A 91 2.12 25.95 22.93
CA LYS A 91 1.69 26.66 24.13
C LYS A 91 2.78 26.68 25.17
N GLU A 92 2.93 27.82 25.82
CA GLU A 92 3.75 27.98 27.02
C GLU A 92 2.89 27.73 28.25
N TYR A 93 3.14 26.60 28.94
CA TYR A 93 2.39 26.23 30.14
C TYR A 93 2.95 26.89 31.39
N GLU A 94 4.26 26.90 31.47
CA GLU A 94 5.00 27.50 32.58
C GLU A 94 6.25 28.19 32.01
N PRO A 95 6.89 29.12 32.74
CA PRO A 95 8.17 29.68 32.31
C PRO A 95 9.15 28.54 31.98
N PHE A 96 9.71 28.57 30.78
CA PHE A 96 10.68 27.60 30.26
C PHE A 96 10.11 26.22 29.82
N ILE A 97 8.77 26.02 29.88
CA ILE A 97 8.13 24.79 29.39
C ILE A 97 7.26 25.11 28.18
N LEU A 98 7.59 24.54 27.02
CA LEU A 98 6.80 24.63 25.79
C LEU A 98 6.09 23.32 25.53
N SER A 99 4.81 23.39 25.21
CA SER A 99 4.00 22.25 24.78
C SER A 99 3.67 22.37 23.30
N TYR A 100 3.86 21.27 22.55
CA TYR A 100 3.46 21.17 21.18
C TYR A 100 2.19 20.30 21.08
N ILE A 101 1.13 20.87 20.51
CA ILE A 101 -0.11 20.16 20.31
C ILE A 101 -0.34 20.05 18.80
N ALA A 102 -0.38 18.80 18.33
CA ALA A 102 -0.74 18.52 16.95
C ALA A 102 -2.09 17.82 16.90
N THR A 103 -3.04 18.38 16.17
CA THR A 103 -4.37 17.80 15.96
C THR A 103 -4.60 17.59 14.48
N MET A 104 -5.23 16.48 14.16
CA MET A 104 -5.51 16.10 12.78
C MET A 104 -6.88 15.44 12.69
N PHE A 105 -7.72 15.94 11.80
CA PHE A 105 -9.03 15.36 11.53
C PHE A 105 -9.11 14.97 10.05
N PHE A 106 -9.08 13.67 9.79
CA PHE A 106 -9.25 13.15 8.45
C PHE A 106 -9.84 11.74 8.51
N GLY A 107 -10.44 11.31 7.42
CA GLY A 107 -10.92 9.95 7.29
C GLY A 107 -10.38 9.32 6.02
N CYS A 108 -10.07 8.03 6.09
CA CYS A 108 -9.66 7.25 4.94
C CYS A 108 -10.59 6.07 4.78
N GLN A 109 -11.00 5.79 3.55
CA GLN A 109 -11.87 4.66 3.25
C GLN A 109 -11.71 4.22 1.79
N PHE A 110 -12.05 2.97 1.52
CA PHE A 110 -12.24 2.51 0.15
C PHE A 110 -13.60 2.93 -0.35
N GLU A 111 -13.67 3.42 -1.59
CA GLU A 111 -14.93 3.80 -2.23
C GLU A 111 -15.86 2.59 -2.40
N SER A 112 -15.30 1.45 -2.78
CA SER A 112 -16.06 0.23 -3.02
C SER A 112 -15.23 -1.01 -2.72
N ILE A 113 -15.89 -2.03 -2.17
CA ILE A 113 -15.31 -3.35 -1.96
C ILE A 113 -15.84 -4.38 -2.96
N ASP A 114 -16.51 -3.94 -4.02
CA ASP A 114 -16.98 -4.79 -5.09
C ASP A 114 -15.80 -5.42 -5.86
N LYS A 115 -16.02 -6.61 -6.39
CA LYS A 115 -15.03 -7.37 -7.18
C LYS A 115 -14.43 -6.56 -8.35
N ARG A 116 -15.15 -5.55 -8.84
CA ARG A 116 -14.70 -4.68 -9.92
C ARG A 116 -13.67 -3.65 -9.49
N ARG A 117 -13.57 -3.39 -8.19
CA ARG A 117 -12.77 -2.31 -7.62
C ARG A 117 -11.81 -2.76 -6.52
N PHE A 118 -12.01 -3.97 -5.99
CA PHE A 118 -11.26 -4.43 -4.83
C PHE A 118 -11.13 -5.94 -4.83
N LYS A 119 -9.96 -6.43 -4.45
CA LYS A 119 -9.71 -7.84 -4.20
C LYS A 119 -8.88 -7.99 -2.94
N ALA A 120 -9.35 -8.81 -2.02
CA ALA A 120 -8.59 -9.24 -0.85
C ALA A 120 -8.25 -10.72 -0.99
N ILE A 121 -7.00 -11.05 -0.68
CA ILE A 121 -6.51 -12.43 -0.72
C ILE A 121 -5.99 -12.77 0.66
N GLU A 122 -6.45 -13.90 1.21
CA GLU A 122 -5.90 -14.46 2.42
C GLU A 122 -4.81 -15.47 2.08
N LEU A 123 -3.63 -15.28 2.65
CA LEU A 123 -2.54 -16.24 2.49
C LEU A 123 -2.83 -17.47 3.32
N GLY A 124 -2.75 -18.64 2.70
CA GLY A 124 -2.85 -19.91 3.40
C GLY A 124 -1.76 -20.08 4.45
N ALA A 125 -2.09 -20.80 5.50
CA ALA A 125 -1.15 -21.11 6.58
C ALA A 125 0.03 -21.95 6.08
#